data_d3e66927616a2e68a3a59999de80fd88
#
_entry.id   d3e66927616a2e68a3a59999de80fd88
#
_cell.length_a   1.000
_cell.length_b   1.000
_cell.length_c   1.000
_cell.angle_alpha   90.00
_cell.angle_beta   90.00
_cell.angle_gamma   90.00
#
_symmetry.space_group_name_H-M   'P 1'
#
loop_
_entity.id
_entity.type
_entity.pdbx_description
1 polymer ?
#
loop_
_entity_poly.entity_id
_entity_poly.type
_entity_poly.pdbx_seq_one_letter_code
_entity_poly.pdbx_strand_id
1 'polypeptide(L)'
;MRKSVVLAVVLACSGCGSTTPTKETITSYSIYDIKGPSSVSPAAVAEAVTSGLKQSSSSIQVTRNLPPYPIPDQPGRFIVANPFANTQMGALAQAAGSNFNMAKCDNAFVVGSAVNSGMREYGENTQFYVCLWQYKEGYHLDFYVKFDRQSGGFSTKTLAATLMRPLTGDSSQFIPRTIGNVTAELEKIGLRPTLVDSFPSTN
;
A
#
# COMPACT_ATOMS: atom_id res chain seq x y z
N MET A 1 -19.70 69.63 29.05
CA MET A 1 -20.37 68.33 28.64
C MET A 1 -19.42 67.45 27.85
N ARG A 2 -18.77 66.53 28.53
CA ARG A 2 -17.82 65.54 27.88
C ARG A 2 -18.58 64.28 27.68
N LYS A 3 -18.79 63.85 26.40
CA LYS A 3 -19.38 62.55 26.02
C LYS A 3 -18.26 61.55 25.94
N SER A 4 -18.20 60.57 26.86
CA SER A 4 -17.32 59.43 26.83
C SER A 4 -17.92 58.39 25.89
N VAL A 5 -17.21 58.08 24.81
CA VAL A 5 -17.52 56.95 23.92
C VAL A 5 -16.81 55.75 24.47
N VAL A 6 -17.56 54.76 24.96
CA VAL A 6 -17.05 53.43 25.36
C VAL A 6 -17.00 52.57 24.11
N LEU A 7 -15.79 52.28 23.66
CA LEU A 7 -15.53 51.36 22.55
C LEU A 7 -15.52 49.91 23.07
N ALA A 8 -16.60 49.17 22.84
CA ALA A 8 -16.68 47.75 23.18
C ALA A 8 -15.91 46.95 22.15
N VAL A 9 -14.74 46.40 22.54
CA VAL A 9 -13.99 45.43 21.74
C VAL A 9 -14.60 44.06 21.97
N VAL A 10 -15.35 43.58 20.97
CA VAL A 10 -15.84 42.20 20.94
C VAL A 10 -14.70 41.30 20.44
N LEU A 11 -14.03 40.59 21.36
CA LEU A 11 -13.11 39.50 20.99
C LEU A 11 -13.97 38.32 20.54
N ALA A 12 -14.05 38.14 19.24
CA ALA A 12 -14.55 36.90 18.64
C ALA A 12 -13.49 35.82 18.82
N CYS A 13 -13.63 34.97 19.83
CA CYS A 13 -12.91 33.68 19.93
C CYS A 13 -13.51 32.71 18.92
N SER A 14 -13.12 32.82 17.66
CA SER A 14 -13.50 31.90 16.62
C SER A 14 -12.44 30.79 16.51
N GLY A 15 -12.86 29.58 16.82
CA GLY A 15 -12.30 28.34 16.25
C GLY A 15 -11.07 27.80 16.94
N CYS A 16 -11.25 27.03 18.01
CA CYS A 16 -10.33 25.97 18.35
C CYS A 16 -10.41 24.89 17.24
N GLY A 17 -9.73 25.13 16.12
CA GLY A 17 -9.42 24.07 15.18
C GLY A 17 -8.56 23.04 15.92
N SER A 18 -8.92 21.77 15.84
CA SER A 18 -8.16 20.66 16.42
C SER A 18 -6.69 20.77 15.99
N THR A 19 -5.80 21.02 16.95
CA THR A 19 -4.36 21.12 16.72
C THR A 19 -3.69 19.75 16.66
N THR A 20 -4.43 18.67 16.88
CA THR A 20 -3.93 17.31 16.85
C THR A 20 -3.92 16.77 15.42
N PRO A 21 -2.76 16.30 14.93
CA PRO A 21 -2.70 15.64 13.61
C PRO A 21 -3.48 14.34 13.63
N THR A 22 -4.30 14.11 12.62
CA THR A 22 -5.05 12.88 12.43
C THR A 22 -4.28 11.96 11.50
N LYS A 23 -4.07 10.73 11.94
CA LYS A 23 -3.49 9.66 11.10
C LYS A 23 -4.62 8.89 10.43
N GLU A 24 -4.58 8.83 9.12
CA GLU A 24 -5.51 8.07 8.29
C GLU A 24 -4.74 6.93 7.61
N THR A 25 -5.29 5.72 7.66
CA THR A 25 -4.79 4.57 6.94
C THR A 25 -5.77 4.21 5.84
N ILE A 26 -5.32 4.26 4.60
CA ILE A 26 -6.09 3.88 3.42
C ILE A 26 -5.55 2.54 2.93
N THR A 27 -6.45 1.63 2.59
CA THR A 27 -6.10 0.34 2.00
C THR A 27 -6.72 0.19 0.64
N SER A 28 -6.01 -0.49 -0.26
CA SER A 28 -6.51 -0.85 -1.59
C SER A 28 -5.94 -2.20 -2.01
N TYR A 29 -6.58 -2.82 -3.00
CA TYR A 29 -6.05 -4.01 -3.63
C TYR A 29 -6.35 -4.04 -5.12
N SER A 30 -5.54 -4.76 -5.87
CA SER A 30 -5.75 -5.08 -7.27
C SER A 30 -5.33 -6.52 -7.53
N ILE A 31 -6.16 -7.26 -8.23
CA ILE A 31 -5.99 -8.69 -8.48
C ILE A 31 -5.97 -8.92 -9.98
N TYR A 32 -4.92 -9.59 -10.42
CA TYR A 32 -4.70 -9.90 -11.82
C TYR A 32 -4.70 -11.40 -12.05
N ASP A 33 -5.46 -11.83 -13.05
CA ASP A 33 -5.30 -13.14 -13.67
C ASP A 33 -4.27 -13.02 -14.81
N ILE A 34 -3.32 -13.95 -14.86
CA ILE A 34 -2.19 -13.89 -15.78
C ILE A 34 -2.21 -15.12 -16.65
N LYS A 35 -2.55 -14.92 -17.91
CA LYS A 35 -2.54 -15.94 -18.94
C LYS A 35 -1.32 -15.78 -19.85
N GLY A 36 -0.86 -16.88 -20.42
CA GLY A 36 0.24 -16.86 -21.35
C GLY A 36 0.67 -18.25 -21.78
N PRO A 37 1.71 -18.35 -22.63
CA PRO A 37 2.17 -19.62 -23.14
C PRO A 37 2.75 -20.49 -22.02
N SER A 38 2.48 -21.79 -22.05
CA SER A 38 2.99 -22.78 -21.09
C SER A 38 4.52 -22.93 -21.11
N SER A 39 5.17 -22.35 -22.12
CA SER A 39 6.64 -22.32 -22.23
C SER A 39 7.32 -21.37 -21.25
N VAL A 40 6.58 -20.42 -20.64
CA VAL A 40 7.12 -19.50 -19.65
C VAL A 40 7.28 -20.22 -18.31
N SER A 41 8.52 -20.36 -17.85
CA SER A 41 8.80 -21.06 -16.61
C SER A 41 8.33 -20.28 -15.37
N PRO A 42 7.93 -20.96 -14.28
CA PRO A 42 7.59 -20.29 -13.01
C PRO A 42 8.71 -19.37 -12.51
N ALA A 43 9.96 -19.75 -12.70
CA ALA A 43 11.11 -18.92 -12.31
C ALA A 43 11.17 -17.62 -13.09
N ALA A 44 10.85 -17.62 -14.39
CA ALA A 44 10.79 -16.40 -15.20
C ALA A 44 9.67 -15.47 -14.73
N VAL A 45 8.50 -16.02 -14.35
CA VAL A 45 7.40 -15.23 -13.80
C VAL A 45 7.79 -14.59 -12.47
N ALA A 46 8.40 -15.36 -11.57
CA ALA A 46 8.90 -14.83 -10.29
C ALA A 46 9.95 -13.73 -10.48
N GLU A 47 10.83 -13.87 -11.46
CA GLU A 47 11.84 -12.85 -11.78
C GLU A 47 11.20 -11.58 -12.34
N ALA A 48 10.23 -11.68 -13.25
CA ALA A 48 9.51 -10.53 -13.80
C ALA A 48 8.83 -9.72 -12.70
N VAL A 49 8.09 -10.40 -11.79
CA VAL A 49 7.46 -9.74 -10.62
C VAL A 49 8.51 -9.04 -9.75
N THR A 50 9.61 -9.72 -9.45
CA THR A 50 10.70 -9.16 -8.63
C THR A 50 11.34 -7.94 -9.30
N SER A 51 11.59 -7.99 -10.60
CA SER A 51 12.18 -6.89 -11.37
C SER A 51 11.28 -5.67 -11.39
N GLY A 52 9.97 -5.85 -11.62
CA GLY A 52 9.01 -4.75 -11.60
C GLY A 52 8.91 -4.06 -10.23
N LEU A 53 8.96 -4.84 -9.15
CA LEU A 53 8.99 -4.30 -7.79
C LEU A 53 10.28 -3.48 -7.54
N LYS A 54 11.44 -4.00 -7.92
CA LYS A 54 12.74 -3.32 -7.74
C LYS A 54 12.84 -1.98 -8.45
N GLN A 55 12.14 -1.80 -9.56
CA GLN A 55 12.11 -0.51 -10.28
C GLN A 55 11.43 0.61 -9.50
N SER A 56 10.56 0.28 -8.56
CA SER A 56 9.71 1.27 -7.89
C SER A 56 9.97 1.42 -6.41
N SER A 57 10.67 0.48 -5.76
CA SER A 57 10.83 0.50 -4.31
C SER A 57 12.25 0.80 -3.87
N SER A 58 12.38 1.59 -2.80
CA SER A 58 13.64 1.85 -2.11
C SER A 58 14.11 0.64 -1.31
N SER A 59 13.19 -0.27 -0.95
CA SER A 59 13.47 -1.51 -0.25
C SER A 59 12.47 -2.57 -0.70
N ILE A 60 12.96 -3.74 -1.05
CA ILE A 60 12.14 -4.89 -1.42
C ILE A 60 12.63 -6.13 -0.69
N GLN A 61 11.67 -6.90 -0.18
CA GLN A 61 11.88 -8.25 0.34
C GLN A 61 11.04 -9.21 -0.49
N VAL A 62 11.65 -10.24 -1.03
CA VAL A 62 10.95 -11.25 -1.83
C VAL A 62 11.32 -12.63 -1.33
N THR A 63 10.31 -13.42 -1.00
CA THR A 63 10.44 -14.84 -0.68
C THR A 63 9.87 -15.65 -1.85
N ARG A 64 10.66 -16.59 -2.34
CA ARG A 64 10.26 -17.54 -3.39
C ARG A 64 10.15 -18.91 -2.77
N ASN A 65 8.97 -19.49 -2.88
CA ASN A 65 8.68 -20.85 -2.44
C ASN A 65 8.81 -21.81 -3.62
N LEU A 66 8.80 -23.09 -3.34
CA LEU A 66 8.67 -24.10 -4.40
C LEU A 66 7.28 -23.98 -5.06
N PRO A 67 7.19 -24.14 -6.38
CA PRO A 67 5.91 -24.25 -7.05
C PRO A 67 5.04 -25.35 -6.41
N PRO A 68 3.72 -25.14 -6.31
CA PRO A 68 2.84 -26.14 -5.70
C PRO A 68 2.81 -27.41 -6.53
N TYR A 69 2.82 -28.57 -5.84
CA TYR A 69 2.62 -29.87 -6.49
C TYR A 69 1.69 -30.75 -5.65
N PRO A 70 0.59 -31.24 -6.21
CA PRO A 70 0.06 -30.93 -7.55
C PRO A 70 -0.32 -29.46 -7.72
N ILE A 71 -0.31 -28.97 -8.98
CA ILE A 71 -0.75 -27.62 -9.29
C ILE A 71 -2.26 -27.52 -8.99
N PRO A 72 -2.71 -26.56 -8.15
CA PRO A 72 -4.11 -26.43 -7.77
C PRO A 72 -5.00 -26.00 -8.95
N ASP A 73 -6.27 -26.39 -8.90
CA ASP A 73 -7.28 -26.00 -9.90
C ASP A 73 -7.64 -24.53 -9.81
N GLN A 74 -7.69 -24.00 -8.59
CA GLN A 74 -8.07 -22.62 -8.30
C GLN A 74 -6.88 -21.86 -7.72
N PRO A 75 -6.74 -20.57 -8.03
CA PRO A 75 -5.70 -19.74 -7.43
C PRO A 75 -5.99 -19.45 -5.95
N GLY A 76 -4.93 -19.22 -5.17
CA GLY A 76 -5.04 -18.62 -3.85
C GLY A 76 -5.40 -17.14 -3.93
N ARG A 77 -5.76 -16.57 -2.78
CA ARG A 77 -5.96 -15.13 -2.57
C ARG A 77 -5.32 -14.68 -1.27
N PHE A 78 -4.91 -13.43 -1.20
CA PHE A 78 -4.46 -12.86 0.06
C PHE A 78 -5.60 -12.77 1.07
N ILE A 79 -5.25 -12.84 2.33
CA ILE A 79 -6.14 -12.47 3.44
C ILE A 79 -5.49 -11.36 4.25
N VAL A 80 -6.30 -10.44 4.77
CA VAL A 80 -5.80 -9.39 5.66
C VAL A 80 -5.88 -9.89 7.10
N ALA A 81 -4.73 -10.01 7.73
CA ALA A 81 -4.63 -10.53 9.09
C ALA A 81 -3.67 -9.69 9.94
N ASN A 82 -3.95 -9.64 11.23
CA ASN A 82 -3.02 -9.11 12.21
C ASN A 82 -2.17 -10.27 12.75
N PRO A 83 -0.86 -10.35 12.43
CA PRO A 83 -0.01 -11.45 12.86
C PRO A 83 0.18 -11.49 14.39
N PHE A 84 -0.14 -10.41 15.09
CA PHE A 84 -0.01 -10.28 16.54
C PHE A 84 -1.35 -10.36 17.28
N ALA A 85 -2.47 -10.68 16.60
CA ALA A 85 -3.83 -10.63 17.17
C ALA A 85 -3.96 -11.39 18.51
N ASN A 86 -3.25 -12.52 18.66
CA ASN A 86 -3.34 -13.39 19.83
C ASN A 86 -2.09 -13.27 20.74
N THR A 87 -1.39 -12.13 20.69
CA THR A 87 -0.18 -11.89 21.49
C THR A 87 -0.37 -10.69 22.41
N GLN A 88 0.42 -10.61 23.47
CA GLN A 88 0.45 -9.44 24.35
C GLN A 88 0.81 -8.16 23.57
N MET A 89 1.69 -8.26 22.58
CA MET A 89 2.06 -7.15 21.70
C MET A 89 0.88 -6.66 20.87
N GLY A 90 0.04 -7.57 20.38
CA GLY A 90 -1.20 -7.23 19.68
C GLY A 90 -2.20 -6.50 20.57
N ALA A 91 -2.37 -6.94 21.81
CA ALA A 91 -3.23 -6.28 22.78
C ALA A 91 -2.74 -4.85 23.13
N LEU A 92 -1.44 -4.68 23.36
CA LEU A 92 -0.84 -3.36 23.60
C LEU A 92 -0.99 -2.43 22.40
N ALA A 93 -0.79 -2.96 21.20
CA ALA A 93 -0.94 -2.19 19.97
C ALA A 93 -2.38 -1.72 19.74
N GLN A 94 -3.36 -2.59 19.98
CA GLN A 94 -4.78 -2.23 19.92
C GLN A 94 -5.14 -1.16 20.95
N ALA A 95 -4.65 -1.31 22.18
CA ALA A 95 -4.83 -0.29 23.23
C ALA A 95 -4.23 1.06 22.85
N ALA A 96 -3.13 1.06 22.08
CA ALA A 96 -2.49 2.27 21.54
C ALA A 96 -3.14 2.75 20.23
N GLY A 97 -4.27 2.17 19.77
CA GLY A 97 -4.92 2.53 18.51
C GLY A 97 -4.16 2.12 17.25
N SER A 98 -3.16 1.25 17.39
CA SER A 98 -2.36 0.76 16.24
C SER A 98 -2.97 -0.49 15.64
N ASN A 99 -3.07 -0.52 14.31
CA ASN A 99 -3.57 -1.67 13.56
C ASN A 99 -2.45 -2.24 12.69
N PHE A 100 -2.00 -3.47 13.01
CA PHE A 100 -0.94 -4.19 12.30
C PHE A 100 -1.46 -5.12 11.20
N ASN A 101 -2.57 -4.76 10.57
CA ASN A 101 -3.05 -5.56 9.44
C ASN A 101 -2.06 -5.56 8.30
N MET A 102 -1.76 -6.77 7.81
CA MET A 102 -0.92 -7.01 6.63
C MET A 102 -1.52 -8.12 5.77
N ALA A 103 -1.16 -8.14 4.50
CA ALA A 103 -1.55 -9.23 3.64
C ALA A 103 -0.78 -10.50 4.00
N LYS A 104 -1.51 -11.61 4.14
CA LYS A 104 -0.98 -12.95 4.32
C LYS A 104 -1.28 -13.75 3.05
N CYS A 105 -0.27 -14.40 2.50
CA CYS A 105 -0.30 -15.10 1.22
C CYS A 105 -0.06 -16.60 1.46
N ASP A 106 -1.05 -17.31 1.98
CA ASP A 106 -0.90 -18.74 2.25
C ASP A 106 -0.66 -19.52 0.95
N ASN A 107 0.36 -20.37 0.95
CA ASN A 107 0.76 -21.21 -0.18
C ASN A 107 1.10 -20.41 -1.47
N ALA A 108 1.38 -19.12 -1.39
CA ALA A 108 1.82 -18.36 -2.53
C ALA A 108 3.22 -18.83 -2.98
N PHE A 109 3.40 -18.89 -4.30
CA PHE A 109 4.66 -19.23 -4.94
C PHE A 109 5.71 -18.11 -4.75
N VAL A 110 5.27 -16.85 -4.84
CA VAL A 110 6.10 -15.68 -4.50
C VAL A 110 5.33 -14.81 -3.52
N VAL A 111 6.01 -14.39 -2.48
CA VAL A 111 5.53 -13.38 -1.53
C VAL A 111 6.52 -12.23 -1.53
N GLY A 112 6.05 -11.04 -1.83
CA GLY A 112 6.87 -9.85 -1.88
C GLY A 112 6.31 -8.72 -1.06
N SER A 113 7.20 -7.86 -0.55
CA SER A 113 6.84 -6.56 -0.02
C SER A 113 7.81 -5.49 -0.49
N ALA A 114 7.27 -4.33 -0.80
CA ALA A 114 8.03 -3.16 -1.16
C ALA A 114 7.55 -1.97 -0.32
N VAL A 115 8.48 -1.12 0.09
CA VAL A 115 8.20 0.05 0.91
C VAL A 115 8.71 1.28 0.18
N ASN A 116 7.86 2.29 0.06
CA ASN A 116 8.29 3.63 -0.30
C ASN A 116 8.31 4.49 0.97
N SER A 117 9.50 4.85 1.40
CA SER A 117 9.74 5.65 2.60
C SER A 117 10.12 7.10 2.30
N GLY A 118 10.05 7.54 1.04
CA GLY A 118 10.47 8.88 0.62
C GLY A 118 9.76 10.03 1.35
N MET A 119 8.51 9.82 1.76
CA MET A 119 7.71 10.79 2.52
C MET A 119 7.52 10.43 3.99
N ARG A 120 8.26 9.45 4.50
CA ARG A 120 8.10 8.94 5.87
C ARG A 120 8.34 10.00 6.94
N GLU A 121 9.29 10.89 6.72
CA GLU A 121 9.58 11.99 7.63
C GLU A 121 8.40 12.95 7.79
N TYR A 122 7.52 12.99 6.80
CA TYR A 122 6.31 13.81 6.77
C TYR A 122 5.06 13.04 7.20
N GLY A 123 5.22 11.82 7.74
CA GLY A 123 4.12 10.99 8.25
C GLY A 123 3.42 10.14 7.18
N GLU A 124 3.97 10.09 5.96
CA GLU A 124 3.44 9.26 4.89
C GLU A 124 4.30 8.00 4.70
N ASN A 125 3.65 6.86 4.53
CA ASN A 125 4.31 5.59 4.28
C ASN A 125 3.43 4.70 3.44
N THR A 126 3.99 4.18 2.34
CA THR A 126 3.29 3.25 1.47
C THR A 126 3.95 1.89 1.55
N GLN A 127 3.15 0.87 1.83
CA GLN A 127 3.57 -0.52 1.87
C GLN A 127 2.81 -1.30 0.82
N PHE A 128 3.55 -2.03 -0.01
CA PHE A 128 3.03 -2.99 -0.96
C PHE A 128 3.27 -4.40 -0.47
N TYR A 129 2.25 -5.21 -0.59
CA TYR A 129 2.32 -6.66 -0.43
C TYR A 129 1.90 -7.29 -1.74
N VAL A 130 2.66 -8.25 -2.19
CA VAL A 130 2.44 -8.94 -3.47
C VAL A 130 2.43 -10.42 -3.21
N CYS A 131 1.42 -11.09 -3.72
CA CYS A 131 1.27 -12.53 -3.62
C CYS A 131 1.05 -13.09 -5.03
N LEU A 132 1.87 -14.04 -5.43
CA LEU A 132 1.76 -14.74 -6.71
C LEU A 132 1.49 -16.21 -6.47
N TRP A 133 0.40 -16.71 -7.02
CA TRP A 133 0.05 -18.13 -7.01
C TRP A 133 0.13 -18.70 -8.41
N GLN A 134 0.61 -19.94 -8.50
CA GLN A 134 0.47 -20.75 -9.70
C GLN A 134 -0.75 -21.64 -9.57
N TYR A 135 -1.54 -21.75 -10.62
CA TYR A 135 -2.66 -22.66 -10.75
C TYR A 135 -2.75 -23.24 -12.16
N LYS A 136 -3.66 -24.17 -12.43
CA LYS A 136 -3.70 -24.90 -13.71
C LYS A 136 -3.82 -24.03 -14.94
N GLU A 137 -4.56 -22.91 -14.84
CA GLU A 137 -4.82 -22.04 -15.99
C GLU A 137 -3.80 -20.89 -16.14
N GLY A 138 -2.84 -20.75 -15.23
CA GLY A 138 -1.84 -19.71 -15.28
C GLY A 138 -1.35 -19.26 -13.92
N TYR A 139 -1.33 -17.94 -13.70
CA TYR A 139 -0.93 -17.34 -12.44
C TYR A 139 -1.95 -16.31 -11.96
N HIS A 140 -2.00 -16.12 -10.67
CA HIS A 140 -2.84 -15.12 -10.01
C HIS A 140 -1.95 -14.21 -9.17
N LEU A 141 -2.05 -12.91 -9.41
CA LEU A 141 -1.18 -11.91 -8.81
C LEU A 141 -2.02 -10.88 -8.06
N ASP A 142 -1.90 -10.88 -6.74
CA ASP A 142 -2.59 -9.95 -5.87
C ASP A 142 -1.63 -8.88 -5.37
N PHE A 143 -2.05 -7.64 -5.48
CA PHE A 143 -1.44 -6.51 -4.79
C PHE A 143 -2.35 -6.08 -3.65
N TYR A 144 -1.80 -5.96 -2.46
CA TYR A 144 -2.44 -5.29 -1.34
C TYR A 144 -1.58 -4.10 -0.93
N VAL A 145 -2.21 -2.97 -0.80
CA VAL A 145 -1.53 -1.71 -0.52
C VAL A 145 -2.09 -1.10 0.75
N LYS A 146 -1.18 -0.66 1.60
CA LYS A 146 -1.49 0.12 2.79
C LYS A 146 -0.77 1.45 2.69
N PHE A 147 -1.54 2.53 2.74
CA PHE A 147 -1.04 3.89 2.68
C PHE A 147 -1.40 4.63 3.97
N ASP A 148 -0.40 5.03 4.73
CA ASP A 148 -0.57 5.86 5.92
C ASP A 148 -0.34 7.32 5.54
N ARG A 149 -1.30 8.17 5.88
CA ARG A 149 -1.26 9.63 5.67
C ARG A 149 -1.53 10.36 6.98
N GLN A 150 -0.78 11.40 7.24
CA GLN A 150 -1.03 12.32 8.33
C GLN A 150 -1.66 13.59 7.77
N SER A 151 -2.80 13.99 8.31
CA SER A 151 -3.51 15.21 7.93
C SER A 151 -3.88 16.04 9.16
N GLY A 152 -3.97 17.37 8.98
CA GLY A 152 -4.30 18.31 10.05
C GLY A 152 -3.15 18.58 11.01
N GLY A 153 -3.41 19.44 12.00
CA GLY A 153 -2.45 19.92 12.98
C GLY A 153 -1.53 21.04 12.47
N PHE A 154 -1.12 21.90 13.40
CA PHE A 154 -0.14 22.98 13.14
C PHE A 154 1.26 22.51 13.56
N SER A 155 1.76 21.43 12.97
CA SER A 155 3.15 21.05 13.19
C SER A 155 4.02 21.51 12.03
N THR A 156 5.29 21.78 12.29
CA THR A 156 6.28 22.09 11.24
C THR A 156 6.39 20.95 10.23
N LYS A 157 6.19 19.69 10.68
CA LYS A 157 6.16 18.51 9.81
C LYS A 157 4.98 18.50 8.83
N THR A 158 3.77 18.85 9.32
CA THR A 158 2.57 18.91 8.47
C THR A 158 2.67 20.03 7.44
N LEU A 159 3.22 21.19 7.83
CA LEU A 159 3.45 22.30 6.93
C LEU A 159 4.50 21.94 5.88
N ALA A 160 5.61 21.31 6.29
CA ALA A 160 6.66 20.83 5.39
C ALA A 160 6.13 19.78 4.41
N ALA A 161 5.31 18.82 4.87
CA ALA A 161 4.69 17.83 3.99
C ALA A 161 3.84 18.49 2.89
N THR A 162 3.04 19.50 3.26
CA THR A 162 2.20 20.23 2.29
C THR A 162 3.04 20.98 1.25
N LEU A 163 4.15 21.58 1.67
CA LEU A 163 5.05 22.31 0.78
C LEU A 163 5.92 21.40 -0.09
N MET A 164 6.30 20.21 0.42
CA MET A 164 7.18 19.28 -0.30
C MET A 164 6.46 18.37 -1.29
N ARG A 165 5.15 18.16 -1.17
CA ARG A 165 4.37 17.35 -2.11
C ARG A 165 4.58 17.67 -3.58
N PRO A 166 4.60 18.95 -4.01
CA PRO A 166 4.86 19.29 -5.41
C PRO A 166 6.30 18.96 -5.87
N LEU A 167 7.26 18.92 -4.93
CA LEU A 167 8.69 18.71 -5.24
C LEU A 167 9.11 17.24 -5.21
N THR A 168 8.52 16.44 -4.30
CA THR A 168 8.89 15.04 -4.09
C THR A 168 7.94 14.04 -4.76
N GLY A 169 6.83 14.54 -5.31
CA GLY A 169 5.74 13.71 -5.83
C GLY A 169 4.81 13.23 -4.72
N ASP A 170 3.60 12.88 -5.12
CA ASP A 170 2.60 12.30 -4.23
C ASP A 170 2.87 10.81 -4.08
N SER A 171 2.90 10.30 -2.84
CA SER A 171 3.02 8.86 -2.56
C SER A 171 1.92 8.04 -3.25
N SER A 172 0.78 8.64 -3.60
CA SER A 172 -0.29 7.99 -4.37
C SER A 172 0.17 7.55 -5.76
N GLN A 173 1.15 8.24 -6.37
CA GLN A 173 1.73 7.87 -7.67
C GLN A 173 2.63 6.63 -7.59
N PHE A 174 3.13 6.31 -6.41
CA PHE A 174 3.95 5.12 -6.21
C PHE A 174 3.16 3.84 -6.52
N ILE A 175 1.89 3.80 -6.14
CA ILE A 175 1.00 2.64 -6.28
C ILE A 175 0.81 2.23 -7.76
N PRO A 176 0.24 3.10 -8.62
CA PRO A 176 0.01 2.76 -10.02
C PRO A 176 1.32 2.51 -10.77
N ARG A 177 2.39 3.22 -10.43
CA ARG A 177 3.72 2.99 -11.04
C ARG A 177 4.25 1.60 -10.73
N THR A 178 4.15 1.15 -9.47
CA THR A 178 4.66 -0.16 -9.07
C THR A 178 3.86 -1.29 -9.74
N ILE A 179 2.53 -1.19 -9.77
CA ILE A 179 1.67 -2.14 -10.48
C ILE A 179 2.03 -2.14 -11.98
N GLY A 180 2.12 -0.96 -12.60
CA GLY A 180 2.48 -0.81 -14.01
C GLY A 180 3.85 -1.41 -14.36
N ASN A 181 4.87 -1.21 -13.51
CA ASN A 181 6.18 -1.81 -13.73
C ASN A 181 6.13 -3.34 -13.65
N VAL A 182 5.41 -3.90 -12.69
CA VAL A 182 5.27 -5.36 -12.57
C VAL A 182 4.50 -5.95 -13.75
N THR A 183 3.39 -5.35 -14.16
CA THR A 183 2.62 -5.84 -15.32
C THR A 183 3.42 -5.71 -16.62
N ALA A 184 4.16 -4.64 -16.80
CA ALA A 184 5.04 -4.45 -17.98
C ALA A 184 6.16 -5.50 -18.04
N GLU A 185 6.78 -5.88 -16.90
CA GLU A 185 7.78 -6.95 -16.88
C GLU A 185 7.19 -8.32 -17.23
N LEU A 186 5.95 -8.59 -16.80
CA LEU A 186 5.22 -9.80 -17.17
C LEU A 186 4.90 -9.84 -18.68
N GLU A 187 4.49 -8.71 -19.25
CA GLU A 187 4.22 -8.58 -20.69
C GLU A 187 5.46 -8.81 -21.55
N LYS A 188 6.63 -8.35 -21.10
CA LYS A 188 7.91 -8.59 -21.82
C LYS A 188 8.23 -10.07 -22.00
N ILE A 189 7.78 -10.92 -21.11
CA ILE A 189 7.96 -12.39 -21.21
C ILE A 189 6.77 -13.09 -21.85
N GLY A 190 5.85 -12.34 -22.47
CA GLY A 190 4.72 -12.86 -23.24
C GLY A 190 3.50 -13.25 -22.42
N LEU A 191 3.42 -12.84 -21.15
CA LEU A 191 2.25 -13.03 -20.30
C LEU A 191 1.28 -11.86 -20.45
N ARG A 192 -0.01 -12.09 -20.13
CA ARG A 192 -1.07 -11.09 -20.22
C ARG A 192 -1.77 -10.95 -18.88
N PRO A 193 -1.34 -9.97 -18.05
CA PRO A 193 -2.05 -9.64 -16.83
C PRO A 193 -3.39 -8.97 -17.15
N THR A 194 -4.47 -9.51 -16.61
CA THR A 194 -5.82 -8.96 -16.74
C THR A 194 -6.35 -8.65 -15.36
N LEU A 195 -6.75 -7.40 -15.10
CA LEU A 195 -7.37 -7.01 -13.84
C LEU A 195 -8.73 -7.71 -13.71
N VAL A 196 -8.93 -8.48 -12.63
CA VAL A 196 -10.16 -9.23 -12.39
C VAL A 196 -10.95 -8.75 -11.18
N ASP A 197 -10.27 -8.08 -10.23
CA ASP A 197 -10.92 -7.48 -9.05
C ASP A 197 -10.07 -6.36 -8.48
N SER A 198 -10.70 -5.32 -7.90
CA SER A 198 -10.00 -4.20 -7.26
C SER A 198 -10.84 -3.48 -6.23
N PHE A 199 -10.19 -2.89 -5.22
CA PHE A 199 -10.81 -1.96 -4.30
C PHE A 199 -9.89 -0.73 -4.08
N PRO A 200 -10.43 0.49 -4.19
CA PRO A 200 -11.77 0.80 -4.72
C PRO A 200 -11.92 0.32 -6.15
N SER A 201 -13.15 -0.01 -6.55
CA SER A 201 -13.43 -0.50 -7.91
C SER A 201 -13.12 0.61 -8.93
N THR A 202 -12.35 0.26 -9.94
CA THR A 202 -12.09 1.12 -11.11
C THR A 202 -13.21 0.88 -12.14
N ASN A 203 -14.38 1.49 -11.92
CA ASN A 203 -15.42 1.57 -12.95
C ASN A 203 -15.16 2.77 -13.85
#